data_7866d933a5c884cc9ca0b91901be5e03
#
_entry.id   7866d933a5c884cc9ca0b91901be5e03
#
_cell.length_a   1.000
_cell.length_b   1.000
_cell.length_c   1.000
_cell.angle_alpha   90.00
_cell.angle_beta   90.00
_cell.angle_gamma   90.00
#
_symmetry.space_group_name_H-M   'P 1'
#
loop_
_entity.id
_entity.type
_entity.pdbx_description
1 polymer ?
#
loop_
_entity_poly.entity_id
_entity_poly.type
_entity_poly.pdbx_seq_one_letter_code
_entity_poly.pdbx_strand_id
1 'polypeptide(L)'
;MNDKWLEFAIRIQSIAQTGLQYGKDKYDKERYEELREIAAEMMSEKTDIPVDKIRDLFCNETGYQTPKVDTRAAVFSDGKILLVHENNGTWALPGGWCDVDQSVASNTEKEVREETGFTVHADRLIAVQDWRKHNVQNYAFGVMKVFILCRYESGEFMKNIETTEIRFFDRDSIPEKLAVEKTPKGTDTDVF
;
A
#
# COMPACT_ATOMS: atom_id res chain seq x y z
N MET A 1 2.90 0.44 -18.10
CA MET A 1 2.97 -0.81 -18.89
C MET A 1 3.18 -1.92 -17.90
N ASN A 2 2.21 -2.85 -17.76
CA ASN A 2 2.36 -3.97 -16.81
C ASN A 2 3.54 -4.84 -17.24
N ASP A 3 4.51 -5.04 -16.36
CA ASP A 3 5.65 -5.92 -16.62
C ASP A 3 5.22 -7.37 -16.45
N LYS A 4 5.01 -8.05 -17.58
CA LYS A 4 4.58 -9.46 -17.61
C LYS A 4 5.55 -10.40 -16.89
N TRP A 5 6.85 -10.09 -16.90
CA TRP A 5 7.86 -10.91 -16.22
C TRP A 5 7.71 -10.80 -14.69
N LEU A 6 7.47 -9.60 -14.19
CA LEU A 6 7.16 -9.38 -12.78
C LEU A 6 5.88 -10.14 -12.38
N GLU A 7 4.83 -10.08 -13.21
CA GLU A 7 3.61 -10.86 -12.95
C GLU A 7 3.85 -12.36 -12.91
N PHE A 8 4.70 -12.90 -13.80
CA PHE A 8 5.05 -14.30 -13.78
C PHE A 8 5.83 -14.69 -12.52
N ALA A 9 6.83 -13.90 -12.13
CA ALA A 9 7.59 -14.15 -10.90
C ALA A 9 6.68 -14.13 -9.65
N ILE A 10 5.80 -13.15 -9.53
CA ILE A 10 4.82 -13.06 -8.42
C ILE A 10 3.91 -14.30 -8.39
N ARG A 11 3.39 -14.73 -9.53
CA ARG A 11 2.50 -15.90 -9.60
C ARG A 11 3.23 -17.20 -9.27
N ILE A 12 4.45 -17.39 -9.77
CA ILE A 12 5.29 -18.57 -9.47
C ILE A 12 5.58 -18.61 -7.97
N GLN A 13 6.02 -17.48 -7.39
CA GLN A 13 6.27 -17.37 -5.95
C GLN A 13 5.04 -17.71 -5.12
N SER A 14 3.86 -17.18 -5.47
CA SER A 14 2.61 -17.42 -4.72
C SER A 14 2.20 -18.91 -4.77
N ILE A 15 2.36 -19.57 -5.92
CA ILE A 15 2.09 -21.01 -6.06
C ILE A 15 3.07 -21.82 -5.22
N ALA A 16 4.36 -21.50 -5.31
CA ALA A 16 5.41 -22.18 -4.57
C ALA A 16 5.23 -22.05 -3.06
N GLN A 17 5.00 -20.87 -2.57
CA GLN A 17 4.75 -20.58 -1.15
C GLN A 17 3.55 -21.37 -0.62
N THR A 18 2.43 -21.36 -1.36
CA THR A 18 1.24 -22.13 -1.01
C THR A 18 1.53 -23.64 -1.00
N GLY A 19 2.26 -24.14 -2.00
CA GLY A 19 2.66 -25.53 -2.07
C GLY A 19 3.58 -25.97 -0.94
N LEU A 20 4.54 -25.14 -0.55
CA LEU A 20 5.43 -25.41 0.59
C LEU A 20 4.66 -25.49 1.91
N GLN A 21 3.65 -24.65 2.11
CA GLN A 21 2.85 -24.63 3.33
C GLN A 21 1.90 -25.83 3.42
N TYR A 22 1.18 -26.13 2.35
CA TYR A 22 0.06 -27.08 2.38
C TYR A 22 0.40 -28.44 1.73
N GLY A 23 1.45 -28.53 0.92
CA GLY A 23 1.92 -29.76 0.29
C GLY A 23 2.40 -30.77 1.34
N LYS A 24 2.04 -32.04 1.16
CA LYS A 24 2.39 -33.13 2.08
C LYS A 24 3.54 -34.00 1.57
N ASP A 25 3.64 -34.13 0.24
CA ASP A 25 4.67 -34.92 -0.39
C ASP A 25 6.02 -34.19 -0.39
N LYS A 26 7.10 -34.93 -0.03
CA LYS A 26 8.43 -34.31 0.07
C LYS A 26 9.01 -33.93 -1.28
N TYR A 27 8.71 -34.70 -2.33
CA TYR A 27 9.21 -34.40 -3.68
C TYR A 27 8.47 -33.19 -4.29
N ASP A 28 7.20 -33.02 -3.93
CA ASP A 28 6.47 -31.83 -4.33
C ASP A 28 7.02 -30.59 -3.61
N LYS A 29 7.41 -30.70 -2.34
CA LYS A 29 8.06 -29.60 -1.61
C LYS A 29 9.38 -29.20 -2.24
N GLU A 30 10.23 -30.16 -2.63
CA GLU A 30 11.47 -29.88 -3.35
C GLU A 30 11.21 -29.09 -4.65
N ARG A 31 10.16 -29.44 -5.41
CA ARG A 31 9.74 -28.70 -6.61
C ARG A 31 9.24 -27.31 -6.30
N TYR A 32 8.53 -27.13 -5.19
CA TYR A 32 8.08 -25.79 -4.78
C TYR A 32 9.24 -24.92 -4.29
N GLU A 33 10.24 -25.49 -3.64
CA GLU A 33 11.49 -24.78 -3.31
C GLU A 33 12.20 -24.32 -4.58
N GLU A 34 12.35 -25.19 -5.56
CA GLU A 34 12.93 -24.84 -6.87
C GLU A 34 12.13 -23.72 -7.58
N LEU A 35 10.81 -23.78 -7.57
CA LEU A 35 9.97 -22.72 -8.13
C LEU A 35 10.16 -21.37 -7.43
N ARG A 36 10.39 -21.36 -6.11
CA ARG A 36 10.73 -20.13 -5.37
C ARG A 36 12.06 -19.55 -5.82
N GLU A 37 13.06 -20.41 -5.99
CA GLU A 37 14.38 -19.97 -6.48
C GLU A 37 14.26 -19.37 -7.89
N ILE A 38 13.58 -20.04 -8.81
CA ILE A 38 13.32 -19.51 -10.16
C ILE A 38 12.64 -18.14 -10.10
N ALA A 39 11.63 -17.97 -9.25
CA ALA A 39 10.94 -16.67 -9.09
C ALA A 39 11.88 -15.60 -8.54
N ALA A 40 12.75 -15.94 -7.58
CA ALA A 40 13.74 -15.01 -7.03
C ALA A 40 14.80 -14.61 -8.07
N GLU A 41 15.29 -15.57 -8.85
CA GLU A 41 16.22 -15.32 -9.96
C GLU A 41 15.60 -14.42 -11.03
N MET A 42 14.36 -14.68 -11.44
CA MET A 42 13.62 -13.81 -12.38
C MET A 42 13.52 -12.37 -11.88
N MET A 43 13.29 -12.17 -10.60
CA MET A 43 13.23 -10.83 -9.98
C MET A 43 14.61 -10.19 -9.93
N SER A 44 15.66 -10.94 -9.60
CA SER A 44 17.04 -10.48 -9.57
C SER A 44 17.51 -9.98 -10.93
N GLU A 45 17.31 -10.78 -11.99
CA GLU A 45 17.62 -10.40 -13.37
C GLU A 45 16.89 -9.13 -13.83
N LYS A 46 15.71 -8.87 -13.28
CA LYS A 46 14.88 -7.74 -13.68
C LYS A 46 15.18 -6.44 -12.92
N THR A 47 15.69 -6.56 -11.70
CA THR A 47 15.86 -5.43 -10.78
C THR A 47 17.31 -5.06 -10.49
N ASP A 48 18.28 -5.85 -10.95
CA ASP A 48 19.70 -5.78 -10.58
C ASP A 48 19.96 -5.91 -9.06
N ILE A 49 18.98 -6.44 -8.31
CA ILE A 49 19.10 -6.71 -6.88
C ILE A 49 19.63 -8.15 -6.70
N PRO A 50 20.63 -8.37 -5.85
CA PRO A 50 21.15 -9.73 -5.60
C PRO A 50 20.05 -10.71 -5.16
N VAL A 51 20.13 -11.96 -5.64
CA VAL A 51 19.11 -13.00 -5.38
C VAL A 51 18.86 -13.20 -3.88
N ASP A 52 19.90 -13.21 -3.04
CA ASP A 52 19.74 -13.35 -1.59
C ASP A 52 18.87 -12.25 -1.00
N LYS A 53 19.07 -10.99 -1.43
CA LYS A 53 18.23 -9.87 -1.00
C LYS A 53 16.80 -9.97 -1.54
N ILE A 54 16.63 -10.52 -2.75
CA ILE A 54 15.28 -10.80 -3.28
C ILE A 54 14.59 -11.87 -2.44
N ARG A 55 15.27 -12.93 -2.02
CA ARG A 55 14.69 -13.95 -1.12
C ARG A 55 14.18 -13.32 0.17
N ASP A 56 14.95 -12.44 0.79
CA ASP A 56 14.58 -11.76 2.03
C ASP A 56 13.39 -10.81 1.87
N LEU A 57 13.24 -10.19 0.71
CA LEU A 57 12.19 -9.21 0.45
C LEU A 57 10.91 -9.80 -0.16
N PHE A 58 11.07 -10.83 -0.98
CA PHE A 58 10.01 -11.36 -1.84
C PHE A 58 9.51 -12.74 -1.41
N CYS A 59 10.36 -13.55 -0.76
CA CYS A 59 10.07 -14.91 -0.36
C CYS A 59 10.02 -15.11 1.17
N ASN A 60 9.88 -14.06 1.95
CA ASN A 60 9.97 -14.10 3.41
C ASN A 60 8.66 -14.45 4.13
N GLU A 61 7.55 -14.53 3.43
CA GLU A 61 6.26 -14.93 4.00
C GLU A 61 6.05 -16.43 3.94
N THR A 62 5.23 -16.96 4.85
CA THR A 62 4.77 -18.35 4.86
C THR A 62 3.25 -18.41 4.72
N GLY A 63 2.71 -19.51 4.23
CA GLY A 63 1.28 -19.70 4.05
C GLY A 63 0.75 -19.14 2.73
N TYR A 64 -0.56 -18.89 2.68
CA TYR A 64 -1.21 -18.35 1.49
C TYR A 64 -0.93 -16.86 1.38
N GLN A 65 -0.29 -16.45 0.27
CA GLN A 65 0.04 -15.05 0.04
C GLN A 65 -1.21 -14.23 -0.28
N THR A 66 -1.44 -13.17 0.49
CA THR A 66 -2.55 -12.25 0.29
C THR A 66 -2.06 -10.84 -0.03
N PRO A 67 -2.88 -9.98 -0.65
CA PRO A 67 -2.54 -8.56 -0.77
C PRO A 67 -2.36 -7.92 0.61
N LYS A 68 -1.38 -7.03 0.72
CA LYS A 68 -1.27 -6.14 1.89
C LYS A 68 -2.34 -5.07 1.81
N VAL A 69 -2.81 -4.61 2.97
CA VAL A 69 -3.83 -3.56 3.06
C VAL A 69 -3.15 -2.24 3.37
N ASP A 70 -3.47 -1.21 2.58
CA ASP A 70 -3.05 0.18 2.75
C ASP A 70 -4.30 1.04 2.97
N THR A 71 -4.38 1.78 4.07
CA THR A 71 -5.53 2.60 4.43
C THR A 71 -5.27 4.07 4.16
N ARG A 72 -6.28 4.78 3.62
CA ARG A 72 -6.20 6.21 3.30
C ARG A 72 -7.43 6.94 3.82
N ALA A 73 -7.20 8.02 4.57
CA ALA A 73 -8.25 8.85 5.12
C ALA A 73 -8.63 9.99 4.18
N ALA A 74 -9.91 10.14 3.88
CA ALA A 74 -10.48 11.34 3.30
C ALA A 74 -11.10 12.18 4.42
N VAL A 75 -10.40 13.23 4.82
CA VAL A 75 -10.85 14.17 5.84
C VAL A 75 -11.22 15.48 5.18
N PHE A 76 -12.47 15.92 5.34
CA PHE A 76 -12.96 17.17 4.75
C PHE A 76 -13.24 18.24 5.80
N SER A 77 -12.93 19.49 5.44
CA SER A 77 -13.36 20.70 6.15
C SER A 77 -13.74 21.76 5.12
N ASP A 78 -14.92 22.33 5.25
CA ASP A 78 -15.46 23.37 4.36
C ASP A 78 -15.37 23.01 2.86
N GLY A 79 -15.63 21.76 2.52
CA GLY A 79 -15.57 21.25 1.14
C GLY A 79 -14.16 21.00 0.59
N LYS A 80 -13.12 21.17 1.41
CA LYS A 80 -11.73 20.96 1.06
C LYS A 80 -11.21 19.66 1.67
N ILE A 81 -10.33 18.97 0.97
CA ILE A 81 -9.72 17.72 1.41
C ILE A 81 -8.36 17.94 2.05
N LEU A 82 -8.11 17.24 3.15
CA LEU A 82 -6.81 17.23 3.83
C LEU A 82 -5.79 16.39 3.06
N LEU A 83 -4.64 16.99 2.76
CA LEU A 83 -3.45 16.28 2.31
C LEU A 83 -2.28 16.54 3.25
N VAL A 84 -1.39 15.57 3.36
CA VAL A 84 -0.10 15.64 4.06
C VAL A 84 1.04 15.82 3.06
N HIS A 85 2.01 16.65 3.39
CA HIS A 85 3.23 16.84 2.61
C HIS A 85 4.34 15.98 3.19
N GLU A 86 4.78 15.00 2.42
CA GLU A 86 5.81 14.03 2.82
C GLU A 86 7.23 14.59 2.68
N ASN A 87 8.19 13.95 3.33
CA ASN A 87 9.61 14.32 3.27
C ASN A 87 10.23 14.25 1.87
N ASN A 88 9.64 13.44 0.97
CA ASN A 88 10.05 13.32 -0.43
C ASN A 88 9.55 14.46 -1.32
N GLY A 89 8.76 15.39 -0.75
CA GLY A 89 8.19 16.54 -1.45
C GLY A 89 6.92 16.26 -2.23
N THR A 90 6.23 15.17 -1.96
CA THR A 90 4.93 14.83 -2.54
C THR A 90 3.78 15.03 -1.54
N TRP A 91 2.58 15.22 -2.07
CA TRP A 91 1.35 15.29 -1.29
C TRP A 91 0.58 13.97 -1.37
N ALA A 92 -0.01 13.55 -0.27
CA ALA A 92 -0.82 12.34 -0.20
C ALA A 92 -2.02 12.51 0.74
N LEU A 93 -3.02 11.63 0.58
CA LEU A 93 -4.00 11.41 1.64
C LEU A 93 -3.28 10.78 2.84
N PRO A 94 -3.56 11.23 4.07
CA PRO A 94 -2.98 10.61 5.26
C PRO A 94 -3.36 9.13 5.34
N GLY A 95 -2.41 8.29 5.75
CA GLY A 95 -2.59 6.86 5.85
C GLY A 95 -1.37 6.04 5.47
N GLY A 96 -1.41 4.75 5.79
CA GLY A 96 -0.30 3.81 5.63
C GLY A 96 -0.74 2.35 5.63
N TRP A 97 0.23 1.49 5.83
CA TRP A 97 -0.01 0.05 5.95
C TRP A 97 -0.89 -0.27 7.14
N CYS A 98 -1.88 -1.13 6.92
CA CYS A 98 -2.73 -1.60 8.00
C CYS A 98 -1.97 -2.62 8.87
N ASP A 99 -1.74 -2.27 10.12
CA ASP A 99 -1.09 -3.16 11.10
C ASP A 99 -1.94 -4.41 11.33
N VAL A 100 -1.27 -5.53 11.62
CA VAL A 100 -1.90 -6.85 11.76
C VAL A 100 -2.92 -6.93 12.91
N ASP A 101 -2.78 -6.09 13.92
CA ASP A 101 -3.64 -5.99 15.10
C ASP A 101 -4.70 -4.88 15.00
N GLN A 102 -4.75 -4.16 13.87
CA GLN A 102 -5.68 -3.08 13.63
C GLN A 102 -6.81 -3.49 12.68
N SER A 103 -7.98 -2.93 12.90
CA SER A 103 -9.02 -2.89 11.88
C SER A 103 -8.71 -1.78 10.88
N VAL A 104 -9.29 -1.84 9.68
CA VAL A 104 -9.18 -0.75 8.68
C VAL A 104 -9.58 0.61 9.27
N ALA A 105 -10.65 0.67 10.07
CA ALA A 105 -11.10 1.91 10.72
C ALA A 105 -10.08 2.42 11.73
N SER A 106 -9.68 1.58 12.70
CA SER A 106 -8.74 1.99 13.75
C SER A 106 -7.35 2.33 13.21
N ASN A 107 -6.89 1.61 12.17
CA ASN A 107 -5.64 1.95 11.49
C ASN A 107 -5.72 3.32 10.80
N THR A 108 -6.83 3.60 10.11
CA THR A 108 -7.02 4.90 9.46
C THR A 108 -7.00 6.05 10.47
N GLU A 109 -7.68 5.90 11.61
CA GLU A 109 -7.68 6.88 12.70
C GLU A 109 -6.29 7.05 13.33
N LYS A 110 -5.56 5.95 13.50
CA LYS A 110 -4.18 5.93 14.01
C LYS A 110 -3.24 6.70 13.07
N GLU A 111 -3.25 6.38 11.78
CA GLU A 111 -2.39 7.02 10.77
C GLU A 111 -2.65 8.54 10.69
N VAL A 112 -3.92 8.97 10.67
CA VAL A 112 -4.24 10.40 10.68
C VAL A 112 -3.66 11.08 11.93
N ARG A 113 -3.78 10.46 13.10
CA ARG A 113 -3.23 11.02 14.33
C ARG A 113 -1.71 11.10 14.31
N GLU A 114 -1.02 10.07 13.80
CA GLU A 114 0.45 10.01 13.74
C GLU A 114 1.02 11.02 12.73
N GLU A 115 0.40 11.12 11.54
CA GLU A 115 0.86 12.01 10.48
C GLU A 115 0.46 13.48 10.67
N THR A 116 -0.69 13.74 11.32
CA THR A 116 -1.24 15.10 11.37
C THR A 116 -1.43 15.67 12.79
N GLY A 117 -1.48 14.83 13.81
CA GLY A 117 -1.89 15.22 15.16
C GLY A 117 -3.41 15.36 15.35
N PHE A 118 -4.20 15.10 14.30
CA PHE A 118 -5.66 15.18 14.38
C PHE A 118 -6.25 13.89 14.95
N THR A 119 -7.29 14.06 15.76
CA THR A 119 -8.21 12.98 16.12
C THR A 119 -9.38 13.00 15.14
N VAL A 120 -9.63 11.90 14.51
CA VAL A 120 -10.73 11.72 13.57
C VAL A 120 -11.54 10.47 13.92
N HIS A 121 -12.78 10.42 13.45
CA HIS A 121 -13.63 9.24 13.50
C HIS A 121 -13.83 8.69 12.08
N ALA A 122 -13.60 7.39 11.90
CA ALA A 122 -13.79 6.68 10.64
C ALA A 122 -15.30 6.40 10.43
N ASP A 123 -15.96 7.20 9.61
CA ASP A 123 -17.41 7.16 9.43
C ASP A 123 -17.86 6.07 8.44
N ARG A 124 -17.22 5.96 7.28
CA ARG A 124 -17.61 4.98 6.26
C ARG A 124 -16.53 4.67 5.24
N LEU A 125 -16.63 3.48 4.65
CA LEU A 125 -15.86 3.08 3.48
C LEU A 125 -16.30 3.90 2.25
N ILE A 126 -15.33 4.48 1.54
CA ILE A 126 -15.56 5.17 0.26
C ILE A 126 -15.28 4.19 -0.89
N ALA A 127 -14.08 3.60 -0.92
CA ALA A 127 -13.64 2.74 -2.00
C ALA A 127 -12.63 1.69 -1.52
N VAL A 128 -12.57 0.58 -2.27
CA VAL A 128 -11.50 -0.41 -2.20
C VAL A 128 -10.92 -0.54 -3.60
N GLN A 129 -9.61 -0.33 -3.74
CA GLN A 129 -8.95 -0.33 -5.03
C GLN A 129 -7.79 -1.33 -5.10
N ASP A 130 -7.74 -2.07 -6.21
CA ASP A 130 -6.55 -2.84 -6.57
C ASP A 130 -5.48 -1.87 -7.13
N TRP A 131 -4.34 -1.81 -6.47
CA TRP A 131 -3.22 -0.96 -6.86
C TRP A 131 -2.80 -1.15 -8.33
N ARG A 132 -2.88 -2.35 -8.87
CA ARG A 132 -2.48 -2.67 -10.25
C ARG A 132 -3.21 -1.88 -11.32
N LYS A 133 -4.42 -1.41 -11.02
CA LYS A 133 -5.24 -0.62 -11.94
C LYS A 133 -5.05 0.88 -11.78
N HIS A 134 -4.55 1.30 -10.63
CA HIS A 134 -4.55 2.70 -10.22
C HIS A 134 -3.16 3.27 -9.93
N ASN A 135 -2.13 2.44 -9.74
CA ASN A 135 -0.78 2.88 -9.41
C ASN A 135 0.22 2.61 -10.52
N VAL A 136 1.30 3.40 -10.54
CA VAL A 136 2.37 3.32 -11.53
C VAL A 136 3.50 2.38 -11.08
N GLN A 137 3.67 2.18 -9.78
CA GLN A 137 4.76 1.35 -9.23
C GLN A 137 4.40 -0.14 -9.21
N ASN A 138 5.40 -0.97 -9.51
CA ASN A 138 5.28 -2.42 -9.45
C ASN A 138 5.82 -2.91 -8.10
N TYR A 139 4.92 -3.31 -7.20
CA TYR A 139 5.29 -4.05 -6.00
C TYR A 139 5.42 -5.54 -6.31
N ALA A 140 6.31 -6.23 -5.58
CA ALA A 140 6.46 -7.68 -5.65
C ALA A 140 5.27 -8.45 -5.00
N PHE A 141 4.34 -7.73 -4.39
CA PHE A 141 3.12 -8.26 -3.76
C PHE A 141 1.90 -7.42 -4.15
N GLY A 142 0.71 -7.99 -4.00
CA GLY A 142 -0.53 -7.25 -4.19
C GLY A 142 -0.74 -6.21 -3.08
N VAL A 143 -1.38 -5.10 -3.41
CA VAL A 143 -1.82 -4.08 -2.43
C VAL A 143 -3.29 -3.79 -2.66
N MET A 144 -4.05 -3.79 -1.60
CA MET A 144 -5.44 -3.36 -1.59
C MET A 144 -5.52 -2.03 -0.85
N LYS A 145 -5.88 -0.96 -1.56
CA LYS A 145 -6.06 0.37 -0.96
C LYS A 145 -7.50 0.54 -0.51
N VAL A 146 -7.65 0.96 0.73
CA VAL A 146 -8.96 1.17 1.36
C VAL A 146 -9.09 2.63 1.74
N PHE A 147 -10.03 3.33 1.11
CA PHE A 147 -10.32 4.74 1.35
C PHE A 147 -11.50 4.90 2.30
N ILE A 148 -11.28 5.63 3.39
CA ILE A 148 -12.25 5.83 4.46
C ILE A 148 -12.58 7.32 4.59
N LEU A 149 -13.87 7.65 4.57
CA LEU A 149 -14.33 8.98 4.97
C LEU A 149 -14.15 9.12 6.48
N CYS A 150 -13.43 10.16 6.88
CA CYS A 150 -13.19 10.46 8.28
C CYS A 150 -13.71 11.85 8.63
N ARG A 151 -14.33 11.94 9.79
CA ARG A 151 -14.81 13.19 10.35
C ARG A 151 -13.79 13.70 11.37
N TYR A 152 -13.35 14.94 11.22
CA TYR A 152 -12.49 15.61 12.19
C TYR A 152 -13.22 15.81 13.52
N GLU A 153 -12.55 15.54 14.62
CA GLU A 153 -13.06 15.74 15.98
C GLU A 153 -12.27 16.78 16.75
N SER A 154 -10.95 16.69 16.75
CA SER A 154 -10.07 17.57 17.50
C SER A 154 -8.60 17.44 17.08
N GLY A 155 -7.73 18.25 17.70
CA GLY A 155 -6.28 18.18 17.52
C GLY A 155 -5.74 19.35 16.71
N GLU A 156 -4.42 19.50 16.73
CA GLU A 156 -3.69 20.49 15.97
C GLU A 156 -2.50 19.82 15.29
N PHE A 157 -2.10 20.38 14.15
CA PHE A 157 -0.97 19.80 13.42
C PHE A 157 0.32 19.84 14.25
N MET A 158 0.96 18.69 14.34
CA MET A 158 2.28 18.54 14.92
C MET A 158 3.22 17.96 13.86
N LYS A 159 4.22 18.75 13.45
CA LYS A 159 5.26 18.28 12.53
C LYS A 159 5.98 17.07 13.12
N ASN A 160 6.18 16.05 12.30
CA ASN A 160 6.86 14.81 12.67
C ASN A 160 7.93 14.43 11.63
N ILE A 161 8.51 13.23 11.74
CA ILE A 161 9.59 12.78 10.86
C ILE A 161 9.11 12.44 9.43
N GLU A 162 7.83 12.17 9.24
CA GLU A 162 7.24 11.76 7.96
C GLU A 162 6.51 12.90 7.27
N THR A 163 5.77 13.71 8.04
CA THR A 163 4.95 14.82 7.57
C THR A 163 5.54 16.18 7.92
N THR A 164 5.84 16.97 6.90
CA THR A 164 6.44 18.30 7.05
C THR A 164 5.40 19.42 7.13
N GLU A 165 4.25 19.24 6.50
CA GLU A 165 3.15 20.20 6.38
C GLU A 165 1.83 19.47 6.14
N ILE A 166 0.73 20.05 6.56
CA ILE A 166 -0.62 19.64 6.15
C ILE A 166 -1.36 20.82 5.53
N ARG A 167 -2.27 20.55 4.60
CA ARG A 167 -3.13 21.59 4.02
C ARG A 167 -4.44 21.00 3.52
N PHE A 168 -5.50 21.83 3.62
CA PHE A 168 -6.79 21.56 2.98
C PHE A 168 -6.84 22.18 1.59
N PHE A 169 -7.17 21.35 0.59
CA PHE A 169 -7.22 21.74 -0.82
C PHE A 169 -8.64 21.69 -1.37
N ASP A 170 -9.01 22.71 -2.14
CA ASP A 170 -10.19 22.63 -3.01
C ASP A 170 -9.94 21.64 -4.14
N ARG A 171 -10.98 21.06 -4.69
CA ARG A 171 -10.91 20.11 -5.80
C ARG A 171 -10.05 20.60 -6.98
N ASP A 172 -10.20 21.88 -7.33
CA ASP A 172 -9.51 22.49 -8.48
C ASP A 172 -8.08 22.96 -8.14
N SER A 173 -7.67 22.86 -6.86
CA SER A 173 -6.35 23.31 -6.38
C SER A 173 -5.46 22.18 -5.88
N ILE A 174 -5.82 20.93 -6.16
CA ILE A 174 -5.04 19.74 -5.81
C ILE A 174 -3.63 19.84 -6.40
N PRO A 175 -2.57 19.62 -5.59
CA PRO A 175 -1.20 19.76 -6.06
C PRO A 175 -0.86 18.78 -7.19
N GLU A 176 -0.06 19.23 -8.15
CA GLU A 176 0.40 18.37 -9.26
C GLU A 176 1.30 17.24 -8.77
N LYS A 177 2.11 17.49 -7.71
CA LYS A 177 3.03 16.53 -7.11
C LYS A 177 2.32 15.66 -6.07
N LEU A 178 1.39 14.84 -6.52
CA LEU A 178 0.83 13.79 -5.68
C LEU A 178 1.77 12.58 -5.63
N ALA A 179 1.80 11.91 -4.47
CA ALA A 179 2.36 10.57 -4.33
C ALA A 179 1.44 9.58 -5.08
N VAL A 180 1.69 9.39 -6.38
CA VAL A 180 0.83 8.58 -7.26
C VAL A 180 0.72 7.11 -6.82
N GLU A 181 1.70 6.62 -6.07
CA GLU A 181 1.67 5.30 -5.44
C GLU A 181 0.71 5.25 -4.24
N LYS A 182 0.43 6.39 -3.62
CA LYS A 182 -0.44 6.52 -2.44
C LYS A 182 -1.81 7.11 -2.79
N THR A 183 -1.82 8.09 -3.68
CA THR A 183 -3.01 8.82 -4.11
C THR A 183 -3.03 8.87 -5.65
N PRO A 184 -3.49 7.82 -6.33
CA PRO A 184 -3.45 7.76 -7.79
C PRO A 184 -4.34 8.83 -8.43
N LYS A 185 -3.81 9.47 -9.48
CA LYS A 185 -4.60 10.37 -10.34
C LYS A 185 -5.72 9.55 -10.99
N GLY A 186 -6.96 9.95 -10.79
CA GLY A 186 -8.15 9.26 -11.34
C GLY A 186 -9.03 8.57 -10.28
N THR A 187 -8.62 8.55 -9.01
CA THR A 187 -9.53 8.34 -7.87
C THR A 187 -10.43 9.56 -7.64
N ASP A 188 -10.26 10.57 -8.47
CA ASP A 188 -10.84 11.90 -8.36
C ASP A 188 -12.38 11.91 -8.37
N THR A 189 -13.03 10.88 -8.92
CA THR A 189 -14.48 10.81 -8.96
C THR A 189 -15.10 10.15 -7.73
N ASP A 190 -14.34 9.31 -7.02
CA ASP A 190 -14.89 8.50 -5.92
C ASP A 190 -14.46 9.01 -4.54
N VAL A 191 -13.34 9.74 -4.44
CA VAL A 191 -12.78 10.23 -3.17
C VAL A 191 -12.89 11.75 -3.04
N PHE A 192 -12.95 12.50 -4.18
CA PHE A 192 -13.05 13.98 -4.18
C PHE A 192 -14.43 14.48 -4.56
#